data_f62afb726c59b179a92a9111d6fd0b0b
#
_entry.id   f62afb726c59b179a92a9111d6fd0b0b
#
_cell.length_a   1.000
_cell.length_b   1.000
_cell.length_c   1.000
_cell.angle_alpha   90.00
_cell.angle_beta   90.00
_cell.angle_gamma   90.00
#
_symmetry.space_group_name_H-M   'P 1'
#
loop_
_entity.id
_entity.type
_entity.pdbx_description
1 polymer ?
#
loop_
_entity_poly.entity_id
_entity_poly.type
_entity_poly.pdbx_seq_one_letter_code
_entity_poly.pdbx_strand_id
1 'polypeptide(L)'
;MPPIYISGSLAYDHIMNMPGLFRDYFVPDKLHNINVSFFVPDHEENFGGTAGNIAYNLALLGAKPSIIATAGSDFDWYKKHLEAMGILTDTIHTEATKSCSFAYVVNDNNNNQIAAFHPGAGGTPYGDWKPEKDALAIIAPGCLDDMRAFPDLYQGSGVRFMFDPGQVIPSLTADELRNGMTGAEAVFANDYEFSLIQTATGWGETDIVNVSKMLVITLGADGSRIVTKEGETLVPAVKVSDVKDPTGAGDAFRAGFLVGMKAGKSIKECAQLGSTVAAYAIEQIGTQKHSFDMTNLAARYKDAYSVTITL
;
A
#
# COMPACT_ATOMS: atom_id res chain seq x y z
N MET A 1 -9.95 16.49 -14.62
CA MET A 1 -10.46 15.21 -14.07
C MET A 1 -10.38 15.31 -12.56
N PRO A 2 -11.35 14.76 -11.82
CA PRO A 2 -11.29 14.78 -10.36
C PRO A 2 -9.98 14.20 -9.83
N PRO A 3 -9.44 14.72 -8.71
CA PRO A 3 -8.17 14.26 -8.15
C PRO A 3 -8.25 12.82 -7.65
N ILE A 4 -7.08 12.18 -7.49
CA ILE A 4 -6.94 10.94 -6.74
C ILE A 4 -6.21 11.30 -5.45
N TYR A 5 -6.86 11.11 -4.31
CA TYR A 5 -6.28 11.31 -2.99
C TYR A 5 -5.74 10.00 -2.43
N ILE A 6 -4.52 10.04 -1.89
CA ILE A 6 -3.92 8.90 -1.22
C ILE A 6 -3.56 9.33 0.19
N SER A 7 -4.29 8.83 1.19
CA SER A 7 -3.88 8.94 2.58
C SER A 7 -3.12 7.68 3.00
N GLY A 8 -2.04 7.87 3.75
CA GLY A 8 -1.17 6.78 4.18
C GLY A 8 0.19 7.30 4.63
N SER A 9 1.12 6.40 4.86
CA SER A 9 2.46 6.77 5.33
C SER A 9 3.38 7.24 4.20
N LEU A 10 4.30 8.16 4.56
CA LEU A 10 5.52 8.48 3.83
C LEU A 10 6.69 8.09 4.74
N ALA A 11 7.53 7.17 4.31
CA ALA A 11 8.59 6.62 5.14
C ALA A 11 9.90 6.44 4.39
N TYR A 12 11.00 6.42 5.14
CA TYR A 12 12.30 5.95 4.65
C TYR A 12 12.53 4.52 5.13
N ASP A 13 12.87 3.63 4.21
CA ASP A 13 13.19 2.24 4.52
C ASP A 13 14.71 2.06 4.50
N HIS A 14 15.29 1.86 5.69
CA HIS A 14 16.70 1.58 5.90
C HIS A 14 16.92 0.07 5.88
N ILE A 15 17.40 -0.45 4.75
CA ILE A 15 17.59 -1.88 4.53
C ILE A 15 19.05 -2.22 4.78
N MET A 16 19.28 -3.19 5.63
CA MET A 16 20.59 -3.70 6.04
C MET A 16 20.65 -5.20 5.83
N ASN A 17 21.66 -5.68 5.11
CA ASN A 17 21.84 -7.10 4.86
C ASN A 17 23.02 -7.62 5.71
N MET A 18 22.73 -8.51 6.65
CA MET A 18 23.77 -9.14 7.46
C MET A 18 24.28 -10.43 6.80
N PRO A 19 25.59 -10.69 6.82
CA PRO A 19 26.12 -11.97 6.40
C PRO A 19 25.82 -13.04 7.47
N GLY A 20 25.18 -14.13 7.07
CA GLY A 20 24.83 -15.24 7.98
C GLY A 20 23.32 -15.37 8.21
N LEU A 21 22.93 -16.11 9.22
CA LEU A 21 21.54 -16.39 9.53
C LEU A 21 21.21 -15.96 10.96
N PHE A 22 20.02 -15.43 11.20
CA PHE A 22 19.61 -15.03 12.55
C PHE A 22 19.73 -16.16 13.56
N ARG A 23 19.41 -17.40 13.17
CA ARG A 23 19.53 -18.57 14.05
C ARG A 23 20.94 -18.80 14.62
N ASP A 24 21.99 -18.28 13.95
CA ASP A 24 23.36 -18.43 14.39
C ASP A 24 23.73 -17.41 15.49
N TYR A 25 22.90 -16.39 15.67
CA TYR A 25 23.07 -15.31 16.65
C TYR A 25 22.13 -15.46 17.86
N PHE A 26 20.95 -16.09 17.67
CA PHE A 26 20.00 -16.28 18.75
C PHE A 26 20.26 -17.61 19.46
N VAL A 27 20.42 -17.55 20.79
CA VAL A 27 20.54 -18.73 21.65
C VAL A 27 19.15 -19.04 22.19
N PRO A 28 18.49 -20.16 21.78
CA PRO A 28 17.08 -20.45 22.14
C PRO A 28 16.81 -20.40 23.65
N ASP A 29 17.71 -20.93 24.46
CA ASP A 29 17.55 -20.98 25.91
C ASP A 29 17.75 -19.62 26.60
N LYS A 30 18.18 -18.58 25.86
CA LYS A 30 18.48 -17.24 26.38
C LYS A 30 17.58 -16.15 25.79
N LEU A 31 16.49 -16.49 25.12
CA LEU A 31 15.55 -15.53 24.53
C LEU A 31 14.92 -14.59 25.57
N HIS A 32 14.92 -14.95 26.84
CA HIS A 32 14.45 -14.09 27.95
C HIS A 32 15.41 -12.92 28.26
N ASN A 33 16.64 -12.94 27.73
CA ASN A 33 17.65 -11.89 27.94
C ASN A 33 18.50 -11.76 26.66
N ILE A 34 17.92 -11.14 25.63
CA ILE A 34 18.55 -11.00 24.31
C ILE A 34 19.49 -9.79 24.32
N ASN A 35 20.74 -10.01 23.97
CA ASN A 35 21.71 -8.97 23.67
C ASN A 35 22.49 -9.40 22.43
N VAL A 36 22.04 -8.95 21.26
CA VAL A 36 22.58 -9.34 19.95
C VAL A 36 22.99 -8.08 19.19
N SER A 37 24.15 -8.10 18.57
CA SER A 37 24.63 -7.08 17.63
C SER A 37 24.91 -7.74 16.29
N PHE A 38 24.39 -7.14 15.22
CA PHE A 38 24.69 -7.58 13.87
C PHE A 38 25.74 -6.66 13.24
N PHE A 39 26.72 -7.26 12.59
CA PHE A 39 27.58 -6.52 11.67
C PHE A 39 26.90 -6.49 10.31
N VAL A 40 26.64 -5.28 9.79
CA VAL A 40 26.03 -5.06 8.48
C VAL A 40 27.00 -4.27 7.61
N PRO A 41 27.56 -4.89 6.56
CA PRO A 41 28.51 -4.23 5.67
C PRO A 41 27.84 -3.20 4.75
N ASP A 42 26.57 -3.40 4.42
CA ASP A 42 25.82 -2.60 3.45
C ASP A 42 24.54 -2.04 4.06
N HIS A 43 24.25 -0.79 3.73
CA HIS A 43 23.03 -0.08 4.11
C HIS A 43 22.48 0.66 2.90
N GLU A 44 21.22 0.45 2.63
CA GLU A 44 20.47 1.20 1.61
C GLU A 44 19.33 1.98 2.28
N GLU A 45 19.18 3.24 1.87
CA GLU A 45 18.01 4.05 2.21
C GLU A 45 17.11 4.17 0.98
N ASN A 46 15.85 3.79 1.12
CA ASN A 46 14.87 3.79 0.05
C ASN A 46 13.66 4.62 0.44
N PHE A 47 12.99 5.18 -0.56
CA PHE A 47 11.68 5.76 -0.37
C PHE A 47 10.66 4.65 -0.19
N GLY A 48 9.76 4.82 0.77
CA GLY A 48 8.77 3.84 1.14
C GLY A 48 7.52 4.50 1.75
N GLY A 49 6.73 3.69 2.46
CA GLY A 49 5.45 4.11 2.98
C GLY A 49 4.32 3.94 1.96
N THR A 50 3.15 3.53 2.43
CA THR A 50 2.03 3.11 1.59
C THR A 50 1.54 4.21 0.65
N ALA A 51 1.40 5.45 1.15
CA ALA A 51 0.98 6.57 0.29
C ALA A 51 2.02 6.89 -0.79
N GLY A 52 3.30 6.88 -0.44
CA GLY A 52 4.37 7.13 -1.39
C GLY A 52 4.43 6.05 -2.47
N ASN A 53 4.34 4.79 -2.09
CA ASN A 53 4.37 3.65 -3.00
C ASN A 53 3.18 3.63 -3.97
N ILE A 54 1.97 3.86 -3.45
CA ILE A 54 0.76 3.94 -4.29
C ILE A 54 0.86 5.13 -5.25
N ALA A 55 1.27 6.32 -4.76
CA ALA A 55 1.40 7.51 -5.58
C ALA A 55 2.45 7.36 -6.68
N TYR A 56 3.60 6.73 -6.37
CA TYR A 56 4.64 6.41 -7.35
C TYR A 56 4.10 5.57 -8.50
N ASN A 57 3.40 4.49 -8.19
CA ASN A 57 2.81 3.61 -9.21
C ASN A 57 1.70 4.31 -10.00
N LEU A 58 0.89 5.16 -9.36
CA LEU A 58 -0.11 5.99 -10.05
C LEU A 58 0.56 6.96 -11.04
N ALA A 59 1.69 7.56 -10.67
CA ALA A 59 2.45 8.45 -11.56
C ALA A 59 3.02 7.69 -12.76
N LEU A 60 3.56 6.48 -12.59
CA LEU A 60 3.99 5.62 -13.70
C LEU A 60 2.84 5.28 -14.66
N LEU A 61 1.60 5.19 -14.15
CA LEU A 61 0.37 4.99 -14.93
C LEU A 61 -0.16 6.29 -15.55
N GLY A 62 0.56 7.40 -15.46
CA GLY A 62 0.19 8.70 -16.01
C GLY A 62 -0.87 9.47 -15.22
N ALA A 63 -1.21 9.03 -14.01
CA ALA A 63 -2.10 9.77 -13.12
C ALA A 63 -1.32 10.89 -12.38
N LYS A 64 -2.08 11.86 -11.83
CA LYS A 64 -1.54 12.92 -10.97
C LYS A 64 -2.17 12.80 -9.58
N PRO A 65 -1.60 11.97 -8.72
CA PRO A 65 -2.12 11.78 -7.37
C PRO A 65 -1.77 12.95 -6.45
N SER A 66 -2.60 13.16 -5.42
CA SER A 66 -2.34 14.08 -4.31
C SER A 66 -2.23 13.27 -3.02
N ILE A 67 -1.11 13.39 -2.32
CA ILE A 67 -0.86 12.68 -1.08
C ILE A 67 -1.40 13.49 0.09
N ILE A 68 -2.22 12.86 0.92
CA ILE A 68 -2.78 13.41 2.15
C ILE A 68 -2.05 12.76 3.33
N ALA A 69 -0.97 13.40 3.79
CA ALA A 69 -0.11 12.87 4.84
C ALA A 69 0.64 13.98 5.56
N THR A 70 1.16 13.67 6.75
CA THR A 70 2.10 14.54 7.48
C THR A 70 3.51 13.95 7.38
N ALA A 71 4.46 14.74 6.90
CA ALA A 71 5.87 14.42 6.79
C ALA A 71 6.70 15.19 7.82
N GLY A 72 7.94 14.76 8.06
CA GLY A 72 8.85 15.36 9.02
C GLY A 72 9.77 16.44 8.44
N SER A 73 10.64 16.95 9.29
CA SER A 73 11.63 18.01 8.95
C SER A 73 12.68 17.57 7.94
N ASP A 74 12.86 16.28 7.73
CA ASP A 74 13.80 15.64 6.79
C ASP A 74 13.14 15.21 5.47
N PHE A 75 11.95 15.75 5.17
CA PHE A 75 11.16 15.37 3.98
C PHE A 75 11.71 15.89 2.65
N ASP A 76 12.57 16.88 2.62
CA ASP A 76 13.00 17.57 1.41
C ASP A 76 13.55 16.67 0.30
N TRP A 77 14.27 15.61 0.67
CA TRP A 77 14.80 14.64 -0.30
C TRP A 77 13.68 13.82 -0.93
N TYR A 78 12.76 13.31 -0.11
CA TYR A 78 11.60 12.56 -0.59
C TYR A 78 10.67 13.45 -1.43
N LYS A 79 10.44 14.70 -0.99
CA LYS A 79 9.65 15.68 -1.74
C LYS A 79 10.16 15.86 -3.16
N LYS A 80 11.48 16.07 -3.32
CA LYS A 80 12.13 16.20 -4.64
C LYS A 80 11.91 14.96 -5.51
N HIS A 81 11.97 13.77 -4.93
CA HIS A 81 11.69 12.53 -5.65
C HIS A 81 10.23 12.49 -6.15
N LEU A 82 9.26 12.78 -5.28
CA LEU A 82 7.84 12.81 -5.65
C LEU A 82 7.55 13.85 -6.74
N GLU A 83 8.10 15.06 -6.62
CA GLU A 83 7.94 16.14 -7.59
C GLU A 83 8.55 15.78 -8.95
N ALA A 84 9.70 15.10 -8.97
CA ALA A 84 10.33 14.61 -10.19
C ALA A 84 9.46 13.58 -10.93
N MET A 85 8.61 12.83 -10.19
CA MET A 85 7.62 11.91 -10.73
C MET A 85 6.29 12.59 -11.10
N GLY A 86 6.17 13.91 -10.93
CA GLY A 86 4.95 14.65 -11.21
C GLY A 86 3.83 14.44 -10.19
N ILE A 87 4.16 13.97 -9.00
CA ILE A 87 3.23 13.79 -7.87
C ILE A 87 3.04 15.13 -7.17
N LEU A 88 1.79 15.47 -6.85
CA LEU A 88 1.47 16.72 -6.16
C LEU A 88 1.82 16.61 -4.67
N THR A 89 2.64 17.53 -4.19
CA THR A 89 3.14 17.58 -2.80
C THR A 89 2.52 18.71 -1.98
N ASP A 90 1.72 19.59 -2.59
CA ASP A 90 1.12 20.77 -1.93
C ASP A 90 0.15 20.39 -0.80
N THR A 91 -0.36 19.18 -0.85
CA THR A 91 -1.25 18.60 0.17
C THR A 91 -0.51 17.84 1.27
N ILE A 92 0.83 17.80 1.28
CA ILE A 92 1.61 17.18 2.33
C ILE A 92 1.93 18.22 3.41
N HIS A 93 1.46 17.98 4.63
CA HIS A 93 1.81 18.83 5.76
C HIS A 93 3.21 18.49 6.29
N THR A 94 3.91 19.48 6.84
CA THR A 94 5.23 19.27 7.46
C THR A 94 5.18 19.55 8.95
N GLU A 95 5.53 18.56 9.77
CA GLU A 95 5.74 18.69 11.21
C GLU A 95 7.24 18.90 11.46
N ALA A 96 7.64 20.12 11.66
CA ALA A 96 9.05 20.52 11.73
C ALA A 96 9.81 20.00 12.96
N THR A 97 9.10 19.54 13.99
CA THR A 97 9.69 19.05 15.25
C THR A 97 9.96 17.56 15.28
N LYS A 98 9.51 16.83 14.24
CA LYS A 98 9.65 15.38 14.13
C LYS A 98 10.38 15.00 12.83
N SER A 99 11.00 13.81 12.82
CA SER A 99 11.46 13.17 11.57
C SER A 99 10.28 12.60 10.78
N CYS A 100 10.47 12.30 9.50
CA CYS A 100 9.57 11.42 8.76
C CYS A 100 9.45 10.05 9.44
N SER A 101 8.45 9.28 9.03
CA SER A 101 8.41 7.85 9.39
C SER A 101 9.62 7.14 8.81
N PHE A 102 10.10 6.11 9.50
CA PHE A 102 11.15 5.24 8.97
C PHE A 102 11.02 3.81 9.47
N ALA A 103 11.52 2.88 8.68
CA ALA A 103 11.72 1.49 9.07
C ALA A 103 13.21 1.14 9.03
N TYR A 104 13.71 0.48 10.07
CA TYR A 104 14.97 -0.22 10.04
C TYR A 104 14.70 -1.70 9.83
N VAL A 105 15.24 -2.26 8.75
CA VAL A 105 15.02 -3.65 8.33
C VAL A 105 16.38 -4.32 8.24
N VAL A 106 16.59 -5.37 9.02
CA VAL A 106 17.77 -6.24 8.93
C VAL A 106 17.33 -7.56 8.30
N ASN A 107 17.98 -7.93 7.19
CA ASN A 107 17.77 -9.20 6.49
C ASN A 107 18.92 -10.15 6.74
N ASP A 108 18.62 -11.44 6.86
CA ASP A 108 19.61 -12.51 6.83
C ASP A 108 19.74 -13.15 5.43
N ASN A 109 20.70 -14.06 5.25
CA ASN A 109 20.93 -14.73 3.96
C ASN A 109 19.79 -15.62 3.47
N ASN A 110 18.77 -15.90 4.30
CA ASN A 110 17.57 -16.64 3.95
C ASN A 110 16.34 -15.73 3.78
N ASN A 111 16.54 -14.41 3.67
CA ASN A 111 15.49 -13.40 3.60
C ASN A 111 14.56 -13.38 4.83
N ASN A 112 15.01 -13.86 5.99
CA ASN A 112 14.30 -13.57 7.22
C ASN A 112 14.55 -12.12 7.61
N GLN A 113 13.55 -11.46 8.21
CA GLN A 113 13.59 -10.05 8.55
C GLN A 113 13.39 -9.80 10.04
N ILE A 114 14.16 -8.87 10.57
CA ILE A 114 13.85 -8.19 11.84
C ILE A 114 13.67 -6.71 11.50
N ALA A 115 12.48 -6.18 11.80
CA ALA A 115 12.15 -4.80 11.47
C ALA A 115 11.66 -4.02 12.69
N ALA A 116 11.97 -2.72 12.70
CA ALA A 116 11.42 -1.76 13.64
C ALA A 116 10.91 -0.54 12.87
N PHE A 117 9.66 -0.17 13.07
CA PHE A 117 9.03 0.98 12.44
C PHE A 117 8.83 2.10 13.46
N HIS A 118 9.22 3.32 13.08
CA HIS A 118 8.95 4.54 13.82
C HIS A 118 8.01 5.44 13.03
N PRO A 119 6.83 5.81 13.56
CA PRO A 119 5.85 6.62 12.83
C PRO A 119 6.27 8.08 12.66
N GLY A 120 7.14 8.63 13.51
CA GLY A 120 7.59 10.02 13.39
C GLY A 120 6.45 11.02 13.21
N ALA A 121 6.61 11.92 12.25
CA ALA A 121 5.58 12.88 11.84
C ALA A 121 4.37 12.21 11.19
N GLY A 122 4.54 11.05 10.53
CA GLY A 122 3.45 10.29 9.94
C GLY A 122 2.44 9.74 10.95
N GLY A 123 2.74 9.78 12.25
CA GLY A 123 1.78 9.53 13.33
C GLY A 123 1.02 10.78 13.80
N THR A 124 1.26 11.95 13.18
CA THR A 124 0.53 13.19 13.51
C THR A 124 -0.69 13.30 12.59
N PRO A 125 -1.90 13.52 13.14
CA PRO A 125 -3.10 13.68 12.32
C PRO A 125 -2.95 14.79 11.29
N TYR A 126 -3.47 14.55 10.09
CA TYR A 126 -3.46 15.54 9.02
C TYR A 126 -4.28 16.79 9.38
N GLY A 127 -5.36 16.59 10.14
CA GLY A 127 -6.24 17.63 10.57
C GLY A 127 -7.36 17.95 9.58
N ASP A 128 -7.99 19.11 9.77
CA ASP A 128 -9.15 19.52 8.99
C ASP A 128 -8.75 19.91 7.56
N TRP A 129 -9.42 19.30 6.58
CA TRP A 129 -9.33 19.68 5.18
C TRP A 129 -10.65 19.37 4.44
N LYS A 130 -10.78 19.92 3.24
CA LYS A 130 -11.99 19.72 2.42
C LYS A 130 -11.58 19.06 1.11
N PRO A 131 -11.90 17.77 0.93
CA PRO A 131 -11.69 17.10 -0.34
C PRO A 131 -12.66 17.62 -1.41
N GLU A 132 -12.22 17.58 -2.67
CA GLU A 132 -13.09 17.91 -3.80
C GLU A 132 -14.16 16.82 -3.97
N LYS A 133 -15.39 17.24 -4.20
CA LYS A 133 -16.48 16.32 -4.52
C LYS A 133 -16.16 15.51 -5.78
N ASP A 134 -16.68 14.29 -5.85
CA ASP A 134 -16.49 13.34 -6.95
C ASP A 134 -15.03 12.85 -7.13
N ALA A 135 -14.13 13.21 -6.22
CA ALA A 135 -12.79 12.64 -6.17
C ALA A 135 -12.81 11.13 -5.89
N LEU A 136 -11.71 10.45 -6.25
CA LEU A 136 -11.46 9.08 -5.85
C LEU A 136 -10.34 9.07 -4.81
N ALA A 137 -10.50 8.31 -3.74
CA ALA A 137 -9.51 8.24 -2.66
C ALA A 137 -9.18 6.81 -2.28
N ILE A 138 -8.00 6.63 -1.67
CA ILE A 138 -7.67 5.42 -0.91
C ILE A 138 -7.20 5.82 0.47
N ILE A 139 -7.72 5.14 1.50
CA ILE A 139 -7.27 5.22 2.88
C ILE A 139 -6.38 3.99 3.09
N ALA A 140 -5.06 4.20 3.03
CA ALA A 140 -4.04 3.18 3.21
C ALA A 140 -3.38 3.32 4.60
N PRO A 141 -2.61 2.31 5.05
CA PRO A 141 -1.94 2.34 6.35
C PRO A 141 -1.11 3.60 6.57
N GLY A 142 -1.43 4.35 7.64
CA GLY A 142 -0.77 5.62 7.96
C GLY A 142 -1.11 6.09 9.37
N CYS A 143 -1.37 7.38 9.54
CA CYS A 143 -1.85 7.92 10.81
C CYS A 143 -3.19 7.27 11.20
N LEU A 144 -3.25 6.65 12.37
CA LEU A 144 -4.45 5.95 12.82
C LEU A 144 -5.64 6.89 13.01
N ASP A 145 -5.40 8.14 13.46
CA ASP A 145 -6.47 9.12 13.64
C ASP A 145 -7.07 9.54 12.30
N ASP A 146 -6.25 9.67 11.26
CA ASP A 146 -6.74 9.94 9.91
C ASP A 146 -7.52 8.74 9.35
N MET A 147 -7.04 7.53 9.57
CA MET A 147 -7.75 6.31 9.15
C MET A 147 -9.12 6.16 9.83
N ARG A 148 -9.28 6.68 11.04
CA ARG A 148 -10.56 6.74 11.78
C ARG A 148 -11.48 7.82 11.24
N ALA A 149 -10.93 8.99 10.89
CA ALA A 149 -11.72 10.18 10.54
C ALA A 149 -12.11 10.22 9.05
N PHE A 150 -11.23 9.75 8.15
CA PHE A 150 -11.43 9.92 6.71
C PHE A 150 -12.60 9.14 6.11
N PRO A 151 -13.02 7.96 6.60
CA PRO A 151 -14.23 7.32 6.10
C PRO A 151 -15.46 8.24 6.17
N ASP A 152 -15.70 8.86 7.33
CA ASP A 152 -16.81 9.79 7.54
C ASP A 152 -16.64 11.08 6.73
N LEU A 153 -15.43 11.63 6.68
CA LEU A 153 -15.11 12.82 5.88
C LEU A 153 -15.41 12.60 4.40
N TYR A 154 -14.99 11.48 3.83
CA TYR A 154 -15.17 11.18 2.41
C TYR A 154 -16.64 10.91 2.09
N GLN A 155 -17.34 10.15 2.92
CA GLN A 155 -18.77 9.93 2.76
C GLN A 155 -19.55 11.26 2.81
N GLY A 156 -19.28 12.09 3.81
CA GLY A 156 -19.94 13.40 3.98
C GLY A 156 -19.62 14.40 2.87
N SER A 157 -18.49 14.24 2.18
CA SER A 157 -18.04 15.13 1.09
C SER A 157 -18.40 14.60 -0.30
N GLY A 158 -18.97 13.40 -0.42
CA GLY A 158 -19.27 12.77 -1.71
C GLY A 158 -18.04 12.30 -2.48
N VAL A 159 -16.96 11.97 -1.75
CA VAL A 159 -15.73 11.33 -2.28
C VAL A 159 -15.94 9.81 -2.30
N ARG A 160 -15.60 9.20 -3.43
CA ARG A 160 -15.58 7.74 -3.54
C ARG A 160 -14.27 7.25 -2.96
N PHE A 161 -14.29 6.34 -1.99
CA PHE A 161 -13.04 5.89 -1.37
C PHE A 161 -12.92 4.37 -1.31
N MET A 162 -11.67 3.93 -1.22
CA MET A 162 -11.28 2.56 -0.93
C MET A 162 -10.65 2.52 0.45
N PHE A 163 -10.83 1.43 1.17
CA PHE A 163 -10.27 1.21 2.50
C PHE A 163 -9.30 0.04 2.49
N ASP A 164 -8.08 0.32 2.89
CA ASP A 164 -6.98 -0.63 3.02
C ASP A 164 -6.40 -0.53 4.44
N PRO A 165 -6.85 -1.35 5.39
CA PRO A 165 -6.30 -1.31 6.74
C PRO A 165 -4.90 -1.92 6.84
N GLY A 166 -4.52 -2.84 5.93
CA GLY A 166 -3.18 -3.43 5.84
C GLY A 166 -2.61 -3.86 7.19
N GLN A 167 -1.34 -3.58 7.40
CA GLN A 167 -0.60 -3.96 8.61
C GLN A 167 -1.05 -3.27 9.91
N VAL A 168 -1.93 -2.27 9.86
CA VAL A 168 -2.42 -1.59 11.08
C VAL A 168 -3.71 -2.17 11.66
N ILE A 169 -4.25 -3.23 11.08
CA ILE A 169 -5.43 -3.94 11.58
C ILE A 169 -5.35 -4.20 13.10
N PRO A 170 -4.22 -4.69 13.67
CA PRO A 170 -4.14 -4.93 15.12
C PRO A 170 -4.21 -3.67 15.98
N SER A 171 -4.06 -2.48 15.39
CA SER A 171 -4.11 -1.18 16.08
C SER A 171 -5.49 -0.49 15.98
N LEU A 172 -6.43 -1.09 15.26
CA LEU A 172 -7.78 -0.60 15.09
C LEU A 172 -8.77 -1.49 15.87
N THR A 173 -9.74 -0.87 16.49
CA THR A 173 -10.85 -1.60 17.13
C THR A 173 -11.79 -2.19 16.08
N ALA A 174 -12.62 -3.14 16.51
CA ALA A 174 -13.64 -3.74 15.65
C ALA A 174 -14.58 -2.68 15.01
N ASP A 175 -14.98 -1.68 15.78
CA ASP A 175 -15.90 -0.64 15.31
C ASP A 175 -15.21 0.33 14.34
N GLU A 176 -13.93 0.66 14.55
CA GLU A 176 -13.13 1.46 13.62
C GLU A 176 -12.92 0.74 12.29
N LEU A 177 -12.64 -0.58 12.32
CA LEU A 177 -12.56 -1.39 11.11
C LEU A 177 -13.91 -1.44 10.36
N ARG A 178 -15.01 -1.66 11.08
CA ARG A 178 -16.36 -1.67 10.48
C ARG A 178 -16.69 -0.32 9.87
N ASN A 179 -16.38 0.79 10.54
CA ASN A 179 -16.58 2.15 10.00
C ASN A 179 -15.76 2.37 8.73
N GLY A 180 -14.47 2.00 8.73
CA GLY A 180 -13.60 2.12 7.56
C GLY A 180 -14.13 1.36 6.33
N MET A 181 -14.70 0.18 6.53
CA MET A 181 -15.27 -0.64 5.46
C MET A 181 -16.63 -0.12 4.98
N THR A 182 -17.40 0.56 5.84
CA THR A 182 -18.74 1.03 5.51
C THR A 182 -18.72 2.15 4.47
N GLY A 183 -19.44 1.98 3.38
CA GLY A 183 -19.48 2.95 2.27
C GLY A 183 -18.28 2.90 1.32
N ALA A 184 -17.28 2.08 1.58
CA ALA A 184 -16.13 1.94 0.70
C ALA A 184 -16.51 1.36 -0.68
N GLU A 185 -15.89 1.87 -1.75
CA GLU A 185 -15.99 1.30 -3.10
C GLU A 185 -15.33 -0.09 -3.15
N ALA A 186 -14.18 -0.24 -2.45
CA ALA A 186 -13.50 -1.50 -2.27
C ALA A 186 -12.82 -1.55 -0.90
N VAL A 187 -12.83 -2.72 -0.28
CA VAL A 187 -12.00 -3.07 0.87
C VAL A 187 -10.87 -3.94 0.36
N PHE A 188 -9.62 -3.57 0.66
CA PHE A 188 -8.45 -4.35 0.30
C PHE A 188 -7.89 -5.11 1.51
N ALA A 189 -7.48 -6.34 1.27
CA ALA A 189 -6.69 -7.14 2.22
C ALA A 189 -5.89 -8.20 1.45
N ASN A 190 -4.81 -8.72 2.03
CA ASN A 190 -4.32 -10.02 1.64
C ASN A 190 -5.06 -11.12 2.44
N ASP A 191 -4.79 -12.39 2.18
CA ASP A 191 -5.43 -13.52 2.84
C ASP A 191 -5.21 -13.53 4.36
N TYR A 192 -4.00 -13.18 4.81
CA TYR A 192 -3.67 -13.05 6.22
C TYR A 192 -4.40 -11.86 6.87
N GLU A 193 -4.36 -10.69 6.26
CA GLU A 193 -5.05 -9.48 6.72
C GLU A 193 -6.56 -9.70 6.78
N PHE A 194 -7.13 -10.40 5.79
CA PHE A 194 -8.55 -10.75 5.82
C PHE A 194 -8.90 -11.63 7.02
N SER A 195 -8.06 -12.61 7.36
CA SER A 195 -8.27 -13.43 8.56
C SER A 195 -8.22 -12.61 9.86
N LEU A 196 -7.36 -11.58 9.91
CA LEU A 196 -7.32 -10.63 11.03
C LEU A 196 -8.60 -9.78 11.11
N ILE A 197 -9.08 -9.27 9.97
CA ILE A 197 -10.36 -8.53 9.91
C ILE A 197 -11.51 -9.40 10.43
N GLN A 198 -11.60 -10.65 9.97
CA GLN A 198 -12.62 -11.60 10.45
C GLN A 198 -12.54 -11.82 11.96
N THR A 199 -11.33 -12.03 12.47
CA THR A 199 -11.10 -12.24 13.90
C THR A 199 -11.48 -11.02 14.73
N ALA A 200 -11.07 -9.82 14.27
CA ALA A 200 -11.32 -8.58 15.00
C ALA A 200 -12.80 -8.16 14.98
N THR A 201 -13.45 -8.30 13.82
CA THR A 201 -14.81 -7.76 13.61
C THR A 201 -15.92 -8.80 13.77
N GLY A 202 -15.61 -10.07 13.63
CA GLY A 202 -16.60 -11.14 13.48
C GLY A 202 -17.34 -11.14 12.13
N TRP A 203 -16.92 -10.27 11.19
CA TRP A 203 -17.53 -10.15 9.86
C TRP A 203 -16.88 -11.10 8.85
N GLY A 204 -17.72 -11.81 8.09
CA GLY A 204 -17.31 -12.55 6.91
C GLY A 204 -17.43 -11.72 5.62
N GLU A 205 -17.17 -12.36 4.50
CA GLU A 205 -17.24 -11.72 3.17
C GLU A 205 -18.60 -11.08 2.91
N THR A 206 -19.69 -11.79 3.22
CA THR A 206 -21.06 -11.32 3.03
C THR A 206 -21.33 -10.04 3.84
N ASP A 207 -20.84 -9.97 5.08
CA ASP A 207 -21.04 -8.79 5.92
C ASP A 207 -20.33 -7.57 5.33
N ILE A 208 -19.09 -7.77 4.87
CA ILE A 208 -18.27 -6.71 4.27
C ILE A 208 -18.90 -6.20 2.97
N VAL A 209 -19.30 -7.07 2.04
CA VAL A 209 -19.91 -6.63 0.78
C VAL A 209 -21.33 -6.08 0.95
N ASN A 210 -21.97 -6.29 2.10
CA ASN A 210 -23.23 -5.64 2.43
C ASN A 210 -23.08 -4.16 2.78
N VAL A 211 -21.94 -3.76 3.33
CA VAL A 211 -21.64 -2.38 3.73
C VAL A 211 -20.70 -1.65 2.77
N SER A 212 -19.93 -2.38 1.96
CA SER A 212 -19.08 -1.88 0.87
C SER A 212 -19.59 -2.36 -0.49
N LYS A 213 -18.94 -1.97 -1.59
CA LYS A 213 -19.32 -2.50 -2.91
C LYS A 213 -18.59 -3.78 -3.28
N MET A 214 -17.34 -3.94 -2.81
CA MET A 214 -16.54 -5.14 -3.07
C MET A 214 -15.47 -5.35 -2.00
N LEU A 215 -15.07 -6.61 -1.85
CA LEU A 215 -13.91 -7.04 -1.09
C LEU A 215 -12.87 -7.61 -2.06
N VAL A 216 -11.65 -7.08 -2.04
CA VAL A 216 -10.54 -7.48 -2.90
C VAL A 216 -9.48 -8.15 -2.03
N ILE A 217 -9.30 -9.46 -2.22
CA ILE A 217 -8.33 -10.27 -1.48
C ILE A 217 -7.18 -10.64 -2.41
N THR A 218 -5.96 -10.17 -2.11
CA THR A 218 -4.76 -10.55 -2.83
C THR A 218 -4.17 -11.84 -2.25
N LEU A 219 -3.73 -12.75 -3.13
CA LEU A 219 -3.29 -14.11 -2.82
C LEU A 219 -1.83 -14.34 -3.27
N GLY A 220 -1.03 -13.29 -3.35
CA GLY A 220 0.35 -13.36 -3.81
C GLY A 220 0.46 -13.97 -5.22
N ALA A 221 1.21 -15.06 -5.36
CA ALA A 221 1.42 -15.74 -6.63
C ALA A 221 0.15 -16.37 -7.23
N ASP A 222 -0.88 -16.60 -6.42
CA ASP A 222 -2.15 -17.16 -6.88
C ASP A 222 -3.09 -16.07 -7.46
N GLY A 223 -2.71 -14.80 -7.34
CA GLY A 223 -3.43 -13.68 -7.93
C GLY A 223 -4.34 -12.94 -6.95
N SER A 224 -5.60 -12.76 -7.32
CA SER A 224 -6.57 -12.07 -6.48
C SER A 224 -7.99 -12.61 -6.65
N ARG A 225 -8.78 -12.45 -5.60
CA ARG A 225 -10.18 -12.82 -5.52
C ARG A 225 -11.00 -11.59 -5.15
N ILE A 226 -11.97 -11.26 -5.97
CA ILE A 226 -12.84 -10.11 -5.75
C ILE A 226 -14.25 -10.62 -5.49
N VAL A 227 -14.79 -10.29 -4.33
CA VAL A 227 -16.15 -10.68 -3.89
C VAL A 227 -17.04 -9.46 -3.96
N THR A 228 -18.21 -9.63 -4.57
CA THR A 228 -19.28 -8.63 -4.65
C THR A 228 -20.62 -9.27 -4.28
N LYS A 229 -21.70 -8.49 -4.26
CA LYS A 229 -23.07 -9.03 -4.06
C LYS A 229 -23.53 -9.93 -5.22
N GLU A 230 -22.96 -9.71 -6.41
CA GLU A 230 -23.30 -10.46 -7.63
C GLU A 230 -22.52 -11.77 -7.75
N GLY A 231 -21.46 -11.96 -6.95
CA GLY A 231 -20.63 -13.15 -6.95
C GLY A 231 -19.14 -12.88 -6.84
N GLU A 232 -18.34 -13.85 -7.24
CA GLU A 232 -16.89 -13.85 -7.11
C GLU A 232 -16.21 -13.79 -8.48
N THR A 233 -15.09 -13.07 -8.54
CA THR A 233 -14.21 -13.02 -9.71
C THR A 233 -12.78 -13.39 -9.27
N LEU A 234 -12.21 -14.43 -9.90
CA LEU A 234 -10.82 -14.81 -9.71
C LEU A 234 -9.97 -14.26 -10.84
N VAL A 235 -8.82 -13.66 -10.49
CA VAL A 235 -7.86 -13.11 -11.45
C VAL A 235 -6.48 -13.68 -11.13
N PRO A 236 -5.87 -14.47 -12.04
CA PRO A 236 -4.54 -15.02 -11.81
C PRO A 236 -3.48 -13.93 -11.77
N ALA A 237 -2.41 -14.15 -11.01
CA ALA A 237 -1.26 -13.25 -10.99
C ALA A 237 -0.55 -13.25 -12.35
N VAL A 238 0.05 -12.11 -12.71
CA VAL A 238 1.04 -12.07 -13.79
C VAL A 238 2.28 -12.86 -13.35
N LYS A 239 2.69 -13.82 -14.15
CA LYS A 239 3.85 -14.65 -13.84
C LYS A 239 5.13 -13.82 -13.89
N VAL A 240 5.95 -13.94 -12.84
CA VAL A 240 7.27 -13.36 -12.73
C VAL A 240 8.26 -14.49 -12.51
N SER A 241 9.33 -14.50 -13.30
CA SER A 241 10.35 -15.58 -13.24
C SER A 241 11.38 -15.36 -12.13
N ASP A 242 11.62 -14.12 -11.77
CA ASP A 242 12.63 -13.71 -10.77
C ASP A 242 12.04 -12.64 -9.84
N VAL A 243 11.53 -13.08 -8.72
CA VAL A 243 11.02 -12.20 -7.66
C VAL A 243 12.20 -11.76 -6.81
N LYS A 244 12.50 -10.46 -6.83
CA LYS A 244 13.62 -9.89 -6.05
C LYS A 244 13.17 -9.37 -4.70
N ASP A 245 12.05 -8.67 -4.65
CA ASP A 245 11.52 -8.08 -3.43
C ASP A 245 9.99 -7.99 -3.51
N PRO A 246 9.24 -8.71 -2.67
CA PRO A 246 7.79 -8.65 -2.67
C PRO A 246 7.22 -7.37 -2.02
N THR A 247 8.07 -6.54 -1.40
CA THR A 247 7.65 -5.32 -0.72
C THR A 247 7.03 -4.33 -1.71
N GLY A 248 5.91 -3.73 -1.36
CA GLY A 248 5.21 -2.79 -2.22
C GLY A 248 4.37 -3.40 -3.36
N ALA A 249 4.35 -4.75 -3.49
CA ALA A 249 3.48 -5.42 -4.46
C ALA A 249 1.99 -5.07 -4.25
N GLY A 250 1.56 -5.03 -2.99
CA GLY A 250 0.22 -4.62 -2.61
C GLY A 250 -0.10 -3.18 -3.01
N ASP A 251 0.82 -2.25 -2.75
CA ASP A 251 0.68 -0.83 -3.11
C ASP A 251 0.58 -0.65 -4.64
N ALA A 252 1.42 -1.36 -5.38
CA ALA A 252 1.42 -1.38 -6.84
C ALA A 252 0.11 -1.96 -7.40
N PHE A 253 -0.41 -3.03 -6.79
CA PHE A 253 -1.71 -3.60 -7.14
C PHE A 253 -2.84 -2.59 -6.93
N ARG A 254 -2.87 -1.90 -5.78
CA ARG A 254 -3.87 -0.88 -5.45
C ARG A 254 -3.83 0.28 -6.44
N ALA A 255 -2.64 0.73 -6.84
CA ALA A 255 -2.47 1.79 -7.84
C ALA A 255 -3.06 1.40 -9.20
N GLY A 256 -2.74 0.20 -9.71
CA GLY A 256 -3.30 -0.32 -10.94
C GLY A 256 -4.82 -0.48 -10.88
N PHE A 257 -5.34 -1.01 -9.78
CA PHE A 257 -6.77 -1.15 -9.55
C PHE A 257 -7.50 0.21 -9.55
N LEU A 258 -6.95 1.21 -8.84
CA LEU A 258 -7.45 2.59 -8.81
C LEU A 258 -7.55 3.23 -10.19
N VAL A 259 -6.49 3.09 -11.01
CA VAL A 259 -6.49 3.63 -12.39
C VAL A 259 -7.54 2.93 -13.24
N GLY A 260 -7.66 1.61 -13.13
CA GLY A 260 -8.70 0.85 -13.81
C GLY A 260 -10.09 1.34 -13.45
N MET A 261 -10.39 1.53 -12.15
CA MET A 261 -11.66 2.07 -11.69
C MET A 261 -11.92 3.49 -12.20
N LYS A 262 -10.91 4.36 -12.15
CA LYS A 262 -11.02 5.73 -12.69
C LYS A 262 -11.30 5.75 -14.17
N ALA A 263 -10.75 4.81 -14.93
CA ALA A 263 -10.98 4.63 -16.36
C ALA A 263 -12.32 3.90 -16.70
N GLY A 264 -13.12 3.55 -15.68
CA GLY A 264 -14.41 2.87 -15.87
C GLY A 264 -14.27 1.41 -16.34
N LYS A 265 -13.16 0.75 -16.03
CA LYS A 265 -12.92 -0.65 -16.39
C LYS A 265 -13.77 -1.59 -15.54
N SER A 266 -14.02 -2.78 -16.05
CA SER A 266 -14.63 -3.86 -15.27
C SER A 266 -13.75 -4.23 -14.07
N ILE A 267 -14.36 -4.77 -13.02
CA ILE A 267 -13.65 -5.24 -11.82
C ILE A 267 -12.51 -6.20 -12.17
N LYS A 268 -12.76 -7.11 -13.13
CA LYS A 268 -11.76 -8.03 -13.63
C LYS A 268 -10.57 -7.30 -14.26
N GLU A 269 -10.81 -6.33 -15.12
CA GLU A 269 -9.74 -5.54 -15.76
C GLU A 269 -8.98 -4.69 -14.74
N CYS A 270 -9.65 -4.15 -13.72
CA CYS A 270 -8.99 -3.43 -12.61
C CYS A 270 -8.00 -4.34 -11.88
N ALA A 271 -8.41 -5.56 -11.52
CA ALA A 271 -7.55 -6.52 -10.84
C ALA A 271 -6.41 -7.04 -11.74
N GLN A 272 -6.67 -7.25 -13.03
CA GLN A 272 -5.64 -7.60 -14.01
C GLN A 272 -4.59 -6.50 -14.16
N LEU A 273 -5.03 -5.23 -14.21
CA LEU A 273 -4.11 -4.09 -14.24
C LEU A 273 -3.30 -3.99 -12.95
N GLY A 274 -3.94 -4.15 -11.79
CA GLY A 274 -3.27 -4.20 -10.50
C GLY A 274 -2.17 -5.27 -10.46
N SER A 275 -2.50 -6.49 -10.89
CA SER A 275 -1.53 -7.58 -10.96
C SER A 275 -0.38 -7.31 -11.95
N THR A 276 -0.65 -6.62 -13.06
CA THR A 276 0.38 -6.27 -14.04
C THR A 276 1.36 -5.26 -13.46
N VAL A 277 0.88 -4.25 -12.74
CA VAL A 277 1.74 -3.25 -12.09
C VAL A 277 2.53 -3.88 -10.94
N ALA A 278 1.89 -4.72 -10.11
CA ALA A 278 2.56 -5.45 -9.04
C ALA A 278 3.73 -6.32 -9.53
N ALA A 279 3.58 -6.93 -10.72
CA ALA A 279 4.65 -7.74 -11.32
C ALA A 279 5.92 -6.93 -11.64
N TYR A 280 5.81 -5.65 -12.02
CA TYR A 280 6.99 -4.77 -12.18
C TYR A 280 7.63 -4.43 -10.84
N ALA A 281 6.81 -4.19 -9.81
CA ALA A 281 7.32 -3.82 -8.49
C ALA A 281 8.21 -4.93 -7.89
N ILE A 282 7.77 -6.18 -7.95
CA ILE A 282 8.48 -7.32 -7.34
C ILE A 282 9.74 -7.78 -8.09
N GLU A 283 9.98 -7.27 -9.30
CA GLU A 283 11.19 -7.56 -10.09
C GLU A 283 12.38 -6.66 -9.73
N GLN A 284 12.20 -5.69 -8.81
CA GLN A 284 13.24 -4.78 -8.35
C GLN A 284 13.32 -4.79 -6.82
N ILE A 285 14.52 -4.52 -6.28
CA ILE A 285 14.69 -4.30 -4.84
C ILE A 285 14.29 -2.85 -4.54
N GLY A 286 13.41 -2.67 -3.55
CA GLY A 286 12.88 -1.36 -3.14
C GLY A 286 11.62 -0.96 -3.89
N THR A 287 10.71 -0.33 -3.17
CA THR A 287 9.30 -0.12 -3.56
C THR A 287 9.08 0.92 -4.65
N GLN A 288 10.05 1.81 -4.91
CA GLN A 288 9.95 2.92 -5.86
C GLN A 288 11.14 2.97 -6.83
N LYS A 289 11.70 1.79 -7.19
CA LYS A 289 12.85 1.68 -8.11
C LYS A 289 12.50 1.05 -9.46
N HIS A 290 11.35 0.40 -9.57
CA HIS A 290 10.88 -0.15 -10.83
C HIS A 290 10.34 0.95 -11.75
N SER A 291 10.33 0.67 -13.04
CA SER A 291 9.77 1.58 -14.04
C SER A 291 9.16 0.79 -15.20
N PHE A 292 8.20 1.39 -15.86
CA PHE A 292 7.63 0.90 -17.11
C PHE A 292 7.05 2.08 -17.90
N ASP A 293 6.93 1.94 -19.20
CA ASP A 293 6.10 2.81 -20.01
C ASP A 293 4.76 2.13 -20.36
N MET A 294 3.82 2.90 -20.87
CA MET A 294 2.48 2.41 -21.17
C MET A 294 2.47 1.35 -22.28
N THR A 295 3.45 1.36 -23.19
CA THR A 295 3.59 0.36 -24.26
C THR A 295 3.99 -1.00 -23.67
N ASN A 296 5.01 -0.99 -22.81
CA ASN A 296 5.47 -2.20 -22.11
C ASN A 296 4.41 -2.77 -21.17
N LEU A 297 3.70 -1.88 -20.44
CA LEU A 297 2.59 -2.28 -19.59
C LEU A 297 1.48 -2.97 -20.40
N ALA A 298 1.05 -2.36 -21.50
CA ALA A 298 0.01 -2.92 -22.36
C ALA A 298 0.42 -4.25 -23.01
N ALA A 299 1.68 -4.39 -23.41
CA ALA A 299 2.23 -5.64 -23.93
C ALA A 299 2.19 -6.74 -22.87
N ARG A 300 2.71 -6.47 -21.66
CA ARG A 300 2.72 -7.42 -20.56
C ARG A 300 1.31 -7.83 -20.12
N TYR A 301 0.40 -6.88 -20.06
CA TYR A 301 -1.01 -7.16 -19.79
C TYR A 301 -1.62 -8.10 -20.82
N LYS A 302 -1.38 -7.82 -22.12
CA LYS A 302 -1.86 -8.66 -23.21
C LYS A 302 -1.27 -10.06 -23.18
N ASP A 303 0.02 -10.18 -22.90
CA ASP A 303 0.71 -11.47 -22.81
C ASP A 303 0.15 -12.31 -21.64
N ALA A 304 -0.15 -11.67 -20.50
CA ALA A 304 -0.67 -12.37 -19.33
C ALA A 304 -2.14 -12.80 -19.48
N TYR A 305 -2.98 -11.97 -20.11
CA TYR A 305 -4.44 -12.15 -20.07
C TYR A 305 -5.07 -12.36 -21.45
N SER A 306 -4.29 -12.33 -22.53
CA SER A 306 -4.74 -12.51 -23.93
C SER A 306 -5.79 -11.47 -24.38
N VAL A 307 -5.87 -10.34 -23.70
CA VAL A 307 -6.75 -9.21 -24.03
C VAL A 307 -5.96 -7.90 -23.98
N THR A 308 -6.44 -6.88 -24.70
CA THR A 308 -5.81 -5.56 -24.67
C THR A 308 -6.51 -4.65 -23.67
N ILE A 309 -5.74 -3.78 -23.03
CA ILE A 309 -6.27 -2.72 -22.17
C ILE A 309 -5.96 -1.36 -22.80
N THR A 310 -6.91 -0.43 -22.71
CA THR A 310 -6.74 0.99 -23.07
C THR A 310 -7.13 1.81 -21.84
N LEU A 311 -6.25 2.66 -21.36
CA LEU A 311 -6.44 3.52 -20.18
C LEU A 311 -6.73 4.95 -20.59
#